data_6b9c9c433723048a352c4dc76610a112
#
_entry.id   6b9c9c433723048a352c4dc76610a112
#
_cell.length_a   1.000
_cell.length_b   1.000
_cell.length_c   1.000
_cell.angle_alpha   90.00
_cell.angle_beta   90.00
_cell.angle_gamma   90.00
#
_symmetry.space_group_name_H-M   'P 1'
#
loop_
_entity.id
_entity.type
_entity.pdbx_description
1 polymer ?
#
loop_
_entity_poly.entity_id
_entity_poly.type
_entity_poly.pdbx_seq_one_letter_code
_entity_poly.pdbx_strand_id
1 'polypeptide(L)'
;MSKVCIITGGTSGIGLATARAMHDAGYRVYELSRREAGTDCAVHIQADVTKEDTLRAAVDFVLAHEDHIDVVINNAGFGISGAVEFTDTADAIRQLDVNFFGMVRMNHVVLPILRKQGYGRIVNLSSVAGSIPIPFQTY
;
A
#
# COMPACT_ATOMS: atom_id res chain seq x y z
N MET A 1 8.40 -14.37 18.24
CA MET A 1 8.53 -13.80 16.87
C MET A 1 7.94 -12.41 16.87
N SER A 2 8.60 -11.44 16.23
CA SER A 2 8.01 -10.12 16.02
C SER A 2 6.86 -10.20 15.01
N LYS A 3 5.82 -9.39 15.20
CA LYS A 3 4.74 -9.30 14.21
C LYS A 3 5.24 -8.62 12.94
N VAL A 4 4.73 -9.03 11.81
CA VAL A 4 5.15 -8.56 10.48
C VAL A 4 4.07 -7.69 9.85
N CYS A 5 4.47 -6.50 9.42
CA CYS A 5 3.61 -5.54 8.74
C CYS A 5 4.18 -5.21 7.35
N ILE A 6 3.35 -5.33 6.33
CA ILE A 6 3.64 -4.81 4.98
C ILE A 6 2.81 -3.55 4.77
N ILE A 7 3.44 -2.47 4.29
CA ILE A 7 2.76 -1.23 3.94
C ILE A 7 3.15 -0.75 2.55
N THR A 8 2.17 -0.38 1.72
CA THR A 8 2.43 0.23 0.42
C THR A 8 2.48 1.76 0.53
N GLY A 9 3.46 2.39 -0.12
CA GLY A 9 3.63 3.85 -0.10
C GLY A 9 4.07 4.41 1.25
N GLY A 10 4.87 3.66 2.00
CA GLY A 10 5.33 4.02 3.35
C GLY A 10 6.50 4.99 3.43
N THR A 11 6.97 5.57 2.32
CA THR A 11 8.13 6.47 2.30
C THR A 11 7.82 7.95 2.54
N SER A 12 6.56 8.34 2.62
CA SER A 12 6.15 9.73 2.83
C SER A 12 4.75 9.85 3.42
N GLY A 13 4.43 11.04 3.94
CA GLY A 13 3.08 11.41 4.39
C GLY A 13 2.49 10.45 5.43
N ILE A 14 1.23 10.09 5.23
CA ILE A 14 0.47 9.18 6.11
C ILE A 14 1.14 7.80 6.16
N GLY A 15 1.61 7.29 5.02
CA GLY A 15 2.28 6.00 4.94
C GLY A 15 3.54 5.93 5.80
N LEU A 16 4.39 6.96 5.78
CA LEU A 16 5.59 7.03 6.62
C LEU A 16 5.24 7.11 8.10
N ALA A 17 4.27 7.96 8.46
CA ALA A 17 3.81 8.06 9.85
C ALA A 17 3.24 6.72 10.34
N THR A 18 2.51 6.00 9.50
CA THR A 18 1.97 4.68 9.81
C THR A 18 3.08 3.64 9.93
N ALA A 19 4.05 3.62 9.00
CA ALA A 19 5.20 2.71 9.08
C ALA A 19 5.96 2.90 10.39
N ARG A 20 6.21 4.15 10.79
CA ARG A 20 6.89 4.49 12.05
C ARG A 20 6.08 4.04 13.26
N ALA A 21 4.79 4.31 13.29
CA ALA A 21 3.92 3.89 14.39
C ALA A 21 3.87 2.36 14.53
N MET A 22 3.86 1.61 13.41
CA MET A 22 3.94 0.15 13.44
C MET A 22 5.30 -0.35 13.94
N HIS A 23 6.39 0.28 13.50
CA HIS A 23 7.74 -0.01 14.00
C HIS A 23 7.86 0.22 15.51
N ASP A 24 7.39 1.37 16.00
CA ASP A 24 7.42 1.73 17.42
C ASP A 24 6.53 0.79 18.26
N ALA A 25 5.48 0.23 17.66
CA ALA A 25 4.64 -0.82 18.25
C ALA A 25 5.30 -2.22 18.24
N GLY A 26 6.54 -2.35 17.77
CA GLY A 26 7.32 -3.58 17.77
C GLY A 26 7.08 -4.50 16.56
N TYR A 27 6.48 -3.98 15.49
CA TYR A 27 6.36 -4.73 14.24
C TYR A 27 7.66 -4.69 13.43
N ARG A 28 7.98 -5.79 12.78
CA ARG A 28 8.91 -5.77 11.65
C ARG A 28 8.17 -5.19 10.44
N VAL A 29 8.57 -4.01 10.01
CA VAL A 29 7.87 -3.30 8.92
C VAL A 29 8.60 -3.46 7.61
N TYR A 30 7.87 -3.84 6.56
CA TYR A 30 8.30 -3.87 5.17
C TYR A 30 7.53 -2.82 4.39
N GLU A 31 8.25 -1.89 3.80
CA GLU A 31 7.68 -0.78 3.03
C GLU A 31 7.88 -1.02 1.54
N LEU A 32 6.78 -0.96 0.79
CA LEU A 32 6.76 -1.17 -0.65
C LEU A 32 6.45 0.15 -1.36
N SER A 33 7.38 0.64 -2.17
CA SER A 33 7.18 1.82 -3.02
C SER A 33 8.07 1.78 -4.26
N ARG A 34 7.83 2.71 -5.17
CA ARG A 34 8.60 2.86 -6.42
C ARG A 34 9.95 3.56 -6.22
N ARG A 35 10.17 4.15 -5.05
CA ARG A 35 11.40 4.89 -4.74
C ARG A 35 12.60 3.93 -4.69
N GLU A 36 13.79 4.47 -4.86
CA GLU A 36 15.04 3.70 -4.77
C GLU A 36 15.55 3.57 -3.33
N ALA A 37 15.10 4.47 -2.45
CA ALA A 37 15.51 4.49 -1.05
C ALA A 37 14.30 4.46 -0.11
N GLY A 38 14.44 3.70 0.95
CA GLY A 38 13.44 3.56 2.01
C GLY A 38 13.62 4.55 3.16
N THR A 39 13.18 4.13 4.34
CA THR A 39 13.18 4.90 5.58
C THR A 39 13.90 4.12 6.68
N ASP A 40 14.24 4.78 7.77
CA ASP A 40 14.93 4.21 8.93
C ASP A 40 14.06 3.25 9.77
N CYS A 41 12.74 3.31 9.60
CA CYS A 41 11.79 2.51 10.39
C CYS A 41 11.23 1.27 9.66
N ALA A 42 11.68 0.99 8.43
CA ALA A 42 11.17 -0.12 7.64
C ALA A 42 12.24 -0.71 6.71
N VAL A 43 12.14 -2.00 6.42
CA VAL A 43 12.86 -2.62 5.32
C VAL A 43 12.19 -2.20 4.01
N HIS A 44 12.95 -1.53 3.16
CA HIS A 44 12.44 -1.07 1.87
C HIS A 44 12.52 -2.17 0.82
N ILE A 45 11.44 -2.32 0.05
CA ILE A 45 11.38 -3.19 -1.14
C ILE A 45 10.80 -2.37 -2.29
N GLN A 46 11.59 -2.22 -3.35
CA GLN A 46 11.09 -1.50 -4.52
C GLN A 46 9.99 -2.30 -5.23
N ALA A 47 8.79 -1.73 -5.29
CA ALA A 47 7.63 -2.33 -5.95
C ALA A 47 6.67 -1.26 -6.47
N ASP A 48 5.90 -1.60 -7.49
CA ASP A 48 4.87 -0.75 -8.09
C ASP A 48 3.51 -1.44 -7.95
N VAL A 49 2.58 -0.81 -7.24
CA VAL A 49 1.23 -1.35 -7.02
C VAL A 49 0.42 -1.52 -8.32
N THR A 50 0.84 -0.89 -9.41
CA THR A 50 0.23 -1.09 -10.73
C THR A 50 0.73 -2.35 -11.45
N LYS A 51 1.73 -3.04 -10.87
CA LYS A 51 2.38 -4.24 -11.42
C LYS A 51 2.35 -5.37 -10.41
N GLU A 52 1.44 -6.34 -10.59
CA GLU A 52 1.23 -7.43 -9.64
C GLU A 52 2.48 -8.31 -9.45
N ASP A 53 3.29 -8.50 -10.48
CA ASP A 53 4.53 -9.25 -10.43
C ASP A 53 5.53 -8.66 -9.42
N THR A 54 5.65 -7.34 -9.35
CA THR A 54 6.52 -6.67 -8.39
C THR A 54 6.01 -6.82 -6.95
N LEU A 55 4.69 -6.80 -6.75
CA LEU A 55 4.07 -7.05 -5.45
C LEU A 55 4.27 -8.50 -5.00
N ARG A 56 4.13 -9.45 -5.92
CA ARG A 56 4.36 -10.87 -5.67
C ARG A 56 5.80 -11.13 -5.24
N ALA A 57 6.77 -10.60 -6.00
CA ALA A 57 8.19 -10.71 -5.66
C ALA A 57 8.50 -10.09 -4.27
N ALA A 58 7.90 -8.95 -3.95
CA ALA A 58 8.07 -8.31 -2.64
C ALA A 58 7.49 -9.15 -1.50
N VAL A 59 6.31 -9.73 -1.68
CA VAL A 59 5.68 -10.60 -0.68
C VAL A 59 6.46 -11.91 -0.51
N ASP A 60 6.96 -12.49 -1.59
CA ASP A 60 7.81 -13.69 -1.54
C ASP A 60 9.11 -13.40 -0.78
N PHE A 61 9.70 -12.21 -0.99
CA PHE A 61 10.87 -11.77 -0.22
C PHE A 61 10.56 -11.69 1.29
N VAL A 62 9.42 -11.11 1.68
CA VAL A 62 9.01 -11.04 3.08
C VAL A 62 8.86 -12.44 3.68
N LEU A 63 8.17 -13.35 3.00
CA LEU A 63 7.95 -14.72 3.47
C LEU A 63 9.22 -15.56 3.56
N ALA A 64 10.23 -15.26 2.73
CA ALA A 64 11.53 -15.91 2.82
C ALA A 64 12.32 -15.51 4.08
N HIS A 65 12.00 -14.37 4.69
CA HIS A 65 12.69 -13.84 5.87
C HIS A 65 11.91 -14.01 7.18
N GLU A 66 10.56 -14.02 7.11
CA GLU A 66 9.69 -13.91 8.28
C GLU A 66 8.72 -15.08 8.48
N ASP A 67 8.55 -15.95 7.51
CA ASP A 67 7.61 -17.09 7.49
C ASP A 67 6.11 -16.73 7.55
N HIS A 68 5.74 -15.49 7.89
CA HIS A 68 4.36 -15.07 8.11
C HIS A 68 4.13 -13.58 7.84
N ILE A 69 2.87 -13.19 7.75
CA ILE A 69 2.42 -11.79 7.61
C ILE A 69 1.23 -11.57 8.56
N ASP A 70 1.34 -10.59 9.48
CA ASP A 70 0.24 -10.27 10.41
C ASP A 70 -0.67 -9.17 9.86
N VAL A 71 -0.09 -8.15 9.23
CA VAL A 71 -0.84 -6.97 8.76
C VAL A 71 -0.35 -6.54 7.38
N VAL A 72 -1.30 -6.26 6.51
CA VAL A 72 -1.04 -5.60 5.22
C VAL A 72 -1.81 -4.28 5.20
N ILE A 73 -1.11 -3.18 4.95
CA ILE A 73 -1.68 -1.82 4.88
C ILE A 73 -1.58 -1.31 3.45
N ASN A 74 -2.69 -1.27 2.75
CA ASN A 74 -2.82 -0.67 1.44
C ASN A 74 -3.00 0.84 1.60
N ASN A 75 -1.88 1.58 1.52
CA ASN A 75 -1.85 3.04 1.69
C ASN A 75 -1.42 3.77 0.42
N ALA A 76 -0.74 3.10 -0.52
CA ALA A 76 -0.30 3.75 -1.75
C ALA A 76 -1.46 4.42 -2.48
N GLY A 77 -1.29 5.70 -2.78
CA GLY A 77 -2.32 6.48 -3.47
C GLY A 77 -1.86 7.92 -3.69
N PHE A 78 -2.57 8.61 -4.56
CA PHE A 78 -2.41 10.03 -4.81
C PHE A 78 -3.75 10.64 -5.24
N GLY A 79 -3.88 11.95 -5.12
CA GLY A 79 -5.05 12.71 -5.56
C GLY A 79 -4.75 13.57 -6.77
N ILE A 80 -5.79 13.82 -7.56
CA ILE A 80 -5.78 14.79 -8.66
C ILE A 80 -6.76 15.90 -8.28
N SER A 81 -6.36 17.15 -8.48
CA SER A 81 -7.22 18.31 -8.30
C SER A 81 -7.36 19.04 -9.63
N GLY A 82 -8.58 19.31 -10.03
CA GLY A 82 -8.91 20.02 -11.27
C GLY A 82 -10.40 19.92 -11.59
N ALA A 83 -10.90 20.81 -12.43
CA ALA A 83 -12.25 20.66 -12.96
C ALA A 83 -12.31 19.46 -13.92
N VAL A 84 -13.43 18.72 -13.91
CA VAL A 84 -13.60 17.49 -14.70
C VAL A 84 -13.28 17.71 -16.18
N GLU A 85 -13.76 18.82 -16.73
CA GLU A 85 -13.58 19.20 -18.14
C GLU A 85 -12.12 19.49 -18.54
N PHE A 86 -11.23 19.72 -17.56
CA PHE A 86 -9.80 20.00 -17.77
C PHE A 86 -8.90 18.89 -17.24
N THR A 87 -9.48 17.77 -16.79
CA THR A 87 -8.71 16.63 -16.29
C THR A 87 -8.73 15.52 -17.33
N ASP A 88 -7.55 15.12 -17.79
CA ASP A 88 -7.43 14.07 -18.78
C ASP A 88 -7.94 12.72 -18.25
N THR A 89 -8.69 12.01 -19.08
CA THR A 89 -9.17 10.66 -18.74
C THR A 89 -8.03 9.71 -18.39
N ALA A 90 -6.86 9.86 -19.03
CA ALA A 90 -5.68 9.06 -18.72
C ALA A 90 -5.19 9.28 -17.28
N ASP A 91 -5.27 10.50 -16.76
CA ASP A 91 -4.92 10.79 -15.37
C ASP A 91 -5.93 10.19 -14.38
N ALA A 92 -7.22 10.24 -14.70
CA ALA A 92 -8.25 9.59 -13.91
C ALA A 92 -8.05 8.06 -13.85
N ILE A 93 -7.78 7.42 -14.99
CA ILE A 93 -7.47 5.99 -15.07
C ILE A 93 -6.24 5.67 -14.23
N ARG A 94 -5.17 6.46 -14.35
CA ARG A 94 -3.93 6.26 -13.58
C ARG A 94 -4.17 6.39 -12.07
N GLN A 95 -4.99 7.35 -11.64
CA GLN A 95 -5.33 7.50 -10.22
C GLN A 95 -6.07 6.25 -9.71
N LEU A 96 -7.08 5.78 -10.42
CA LEU A 96 -7.81 4.57 -10.04
C LEU A 96 -6.92 3.31 -10.11
N ASP A 97 -6.03 3.23 -11.07
CA ASP A 97 -5.10 2.09 -11.20
C ASP A 97 -4.18 1.97 -9.99
N VAL A 98 -3.70 3.09 -9.43
CA VAL A 98 -2.91 3.11 -8.21
C VAL A 98 -3.80 2.94 -6.97
N ASN A 99 -4.81 3.80 -6.78
CA ASN A 99 -5.54 3.92 -5.52
C ASN A 99 -6.50 2.73 -5.28
N PHE A 100 -7.09 2.19 -6.33
CA PHE A 100 -8.06 1.10 -6.24
C PHE A 100 -7.48 -0.23 -6.73
N PHE A 101 -7.06 -0.31 -7.99
CA PHE A 101 -6.56 -1.57 -8.54
C PHE A 101 -5.22 -2.00 -7.93
N GLY A 102 -4.38 -1.06 -7.45
CA GLY A 102 -3.20 -1.38 -6.67
C GLY A 102 -3.53 -2.15 -5.40
N MET A 103 -4.54 -1.71 -4.66
CA MET A 103 -5.07 -2.42 -3.50
C MET A 103 -5.65 -3.80 -3.87
N VAL A 104 -6.39 -3.90 -4.98
CA VAL A 104 -6.95 -5.17 -5.46
C VAL A 104 -5.82 -6.16 -5.77
N ARG A 105 -4.77 -5.74 -6.49
CA ARG A 105 -3.62 -6.59 -6.81
C ARG A 105 -2.89 -7.06 -5.55
N MET A 106 -2.64 -6.16 -4.60
CA MET A 106 -2.01 -6.55 -3.33
C MET A 106 -2.87 -7.58 -2.58
N ASN A 107 -4.18 -7.38 -2.54
CA ASN A 107 -5.11 -8.33 -1.93
C ASN A 107 -5.10 -9.69 -2.64
N HIS A 108 -5.02 -9.74 -3.98
CA HIS A 108 -4.88 -10.99 -4.74
C HIS A 108 -3.62 -11.75 -4.33
N VAL A 109 -2.52 -11.06 -4.11
CA VAL A 109 -1.24 -11.68 -3.72
C VAL A 109 -1.30 -12.21 -2.28
N VAL A 110 -1.82 -11.43 -1.32
CA VAL A 110 -1.70 -11.77 0.10
C VAL A 110 -2.83 -12.65 0.64
N LEU A 111 -4.05 -12.56 0.09
CA LEU A 111 -5.20 -13.33 0.60
C LEU A 111 -5.00 -14.85 0.62
N PRO A 112 -4.41 -15.50 -0.40
CA PRO A 112 -4.13 -16.94 -0.35
C PRO A 112 -3.19 -17.30 0.80
N ILE A 113 -2.20 -16.44 1.08
CA ILE A 113 -1.21 -16.63 2.15
C ILE A 113 -1.88 -16.51 3.51
N LEU A 114 -2.60 -15.42 3.77
CA LEU A 114 -3.30 -15.19 5.04
C LEU A 114 -4.35 -16.27 5.30
N ARG A 115 -5.03 -16.75 4.26
CA ARG A 115 -5.97 -17.87 4.37
C ARG A 115 -5.27 -19.16 4.78
N LYS A 116 -4.11 -19.46 4.20
CA LYS A 116 -3.29 -20.63 4.57
C LYS A 116 -2.76 -20.53 6.00
N GLN A 117 -2.39 -19.34 6.45
CA GLN A 117 -1.98 -19.07 7.84
C GLN A 117 -3.14 -19.23 8.83
N GLY A 118 -4.39 -19.00 8.41
CA GLY A 118 -5.56 -18.97 9.27
C GLY A 118 -5.76 -17.66 10.03
N TYR A 119 -4.89 -16.68 9.84
CA TYR A 119 -4.95 -15.34 10.46
C TYR A 119 -4.28 -14.29 9.57
N GLY A 120 -4.50 -13.02 9.91
CA GLY A 120 -3.94 -11.84 9.28
C GLY A 120 -4.97 -10.72 9.21
N ARG A 121 -4.50 -9.50 8.96
CA ARG A 121 -5.36 -8.32 8.79
C ARG A 121 -4.99 -7.58 7.52
N ILE A 122 -5.99 -7.09 6.82
CA ILE A 122 -5.83 -6.17 5.70
C ILE A 122 -6.48 -4.86 6.08
N VAL A 123 -5.75 -3.77 5.96
CA VAL A 123 -6.21 -2.40 6.16
C VAL A 123 -6.14 -1.68 4.83
N ASN A 124 -7.29 -1.23 4.34
CA ASN A 124 -7.36 -0.46 3.10
C ASN A 124 -7.64 1.00 3.47
N LEU A 125 -6.70 1.90 3.15
CA LEU A 125 -6.92 3.32 3.35
C LEU A 125 -7.90 3.84 2.31
N SER A 126 -8.97 4.45 2.80
CA SER A 126 -9.93 5.21 2.00
C SER A 126 -9.65 6.71 2.16
N SER A 127 -10.60 7.53 1.83
CA SER A 127 -10.52 8.98 1.96
C SER A 127 -11.86 9.56 2.43
N VAL A 128 -11.80 10.69 3.12
CA VAL A 128 -12.97 11.50 3.37
C VAL A 128 -13.65 11.97 2.08
N ALA A 129 -12.86 12.14 1.00
CA ALA A 129 -13.36 12.47 -0.34
C ALA A 129 -14.26 11.37 -0.95
N GLY A 130 -14.18 10.14 -0.45
CA GLY A 130 -15.10 9.07 -0.82
C GLY A 130 -16.50 9.18 -0.18
N SER A 131 -16.66 10.07 0.81
CA SER A 131 -17.92 10.27 1.55
C SER A 131 -18.42 11.71 1.51
N ILE A 132 -17.52 12.67 1.37
CA ILE A 132 -17.81 14.10 1.34
C ILE A 132 -17.28 14.66 0.03
N PRO A 133 -18.14 15.28 -0.81
CA PRO A 133 -17.69 15.90 -2.06
C PRO A 133 -16.75 17.06 -1.76
N ILE A 134 -15.58 17.03 -2.40
CA ILE A 134 -14.57 18.10 -2.31
C ILE A 134 -14.53 18.80 -3.66
N PRO A 135 -14.70 20.14 -3.71
CA PRO A 135 -14.60 20.88 -4.96
C PRO A 135 -13.28 20.59 -5.69
N PHE A 136 -13.35 20.39 -7.00
CA PHE A 136 -12.20 20.08 -7.85
C PHE A 136 -11.48 18.75 -7.56
N GLN A 137 -12.11 17.84 -6.83
CA GLN A 137 -11.64 16.47 -6.62
C GLN A 137 -12.76 15.50 -7.04
N THR A 138 -12.83 15.21 -8.33
CA THR A 138 -13.92 14.41 -8.91
C THR A 138 -13.59 12.91 -8.97
N TYR A 139 -12.33 12.55 -8.95
CA TYR A 139 -11.85 11.18 -9.08
C TYR A 139 -11.22 10.67 -7.81
#